data_9b0cea2496d47342b63029a9e002e1f8
#
_entry.id   9b0cea2496d47342b63029a9e002e1f8
#
_cell.length_a   1.000
_cell.length_b   1.000
_cell.length_c   1.000
_cell.angle_alpha   90.00
_cell.angle_beta   90.00
_cell.angle_gamma   90.00
#
_symmetry.space_group_name_H-M   'P 1'
#
loop_
_entity.id
_entity.type
_entity.pdbx_description
1 polymer ?
#
loop_
_entity_poly.entity_id
_entity_poly.type
_entity_poly.pdbx_seq_one_letter_code
_entity_poly.pdbx_strand_id
1 'polypeptide(L)'
;MFSLLKKFGFQNRRTISSSGGHCFRLLKTLEGHKDWCTFVSYNKEGNLIVSSSTDRSLKVWNVESGECIKTLKGHTNKVNSAVFSSDGRFILSASSDKTIRVWNTESGEEEYTIDTSISDVCTMAVFSPDSKLIAAGCHDHKIKIYNAETKALIGELEGHEEMINSCFFNTDGSLIVSASADKTVRVWNIATMECICVLRGHSGYVWSAVFACNDQYIVSASTDRSIKIWDYNSGECVKVLKGHKGWVRFASASEDFSLIVSTSLDNTIKIWNTESGECIQTIEDNKDWVNAAVFSPDGKHIASASRDREIHIYGLK
;
A
#
# COMPACT_ATOMS: atom_id res chain seq x y z
N MET A 1 10.61 -23.94 20.64
CA MET A 1 10.59 -23.83 19.16
C MET A 1 9.37 -24.49 18.54
N PHE A 2 9.03 -25.75 18.89
CA PHE A 2 7.81 -26.44 18.37
C PHE A 2 6.46 -25.88 18.84
N SER A 3 6.39 -25.06 19.87
CA SER A 3 5.12 -24.54 20.41
C SER A 3 4.60 -23.29 19.67
N LEU A 4 5.47 -22.53 19.00
CA LEU A 4 5.11 -21.35 18.20
C LEU A 4 4.49 -21.75 16.85
N LEU A 5 4.97 -22.85 16.24
CA LEU A 5 4.46 -23.34 14.95
C LEU A 5 2.97 -23.75 15.00
N LYS A 6 2.47 -24.20 16.16
CA LYS A 6 1.04 -24.50 16.34
C LYS A 6 0.15 -23.27 16.47
N LYS A 7 0.71 -22.10 16.86
CA LYS A 7 -0.03 -20.84 16.98
C LYS A 7 -0.30 -20.17 15.64
N PHE A 8 0.53 -20.45 14.62
CA PHE A 8 0.46 -19.81 13.32
C PHE A 8 -0.44 -20.51 12.29
N GLY A 9 -1.16 -21.57 12.68
CA GLY A 9 -2.13 -22.23 11.79
C GLY A 9 -1.52 -22.88 10.53
N PHE A 10 -0.19 -23.06 10.47
CA PHE A 10 0.49 -23.73 9.36
C PHE A 10 0.20 -25.23 9.39
N GLN A 11 -1.00 -25.64 8.98
CA GLN A 11 -1.27 -27.04 8.67
C GLN A 11 -0.66 -27.39 7.33
N ASN A 12 0.42 -28.20 7.38
CA ASN A 12 0.98 -29.01 6.29
C ASN A 12 0.88 -28.42 4.85
N ARG A 13 1.56 -27.31 4.58
CA ARG A 13 2.03 -27.06 3.22
C ARG A 13 3.49 -27.52 3.15
N ARG A 14 3.80 -28.30 2.11
CA ARG A 14 5.10 -28.95 1.86
C ARG A 14 6.24 -27.99 2.21
N THR A 15 7.11 -28.42 3.10
CA THR A 15 8.43 -27.81 3.32
C THR A 15 9.11 -27.65 1.97
N ILE A 16 9.11 -26.45 1.42
CA ILE A 16 10.00 -26.12 0.30
C ILE A 16 11.39 -26.10 0.91
N SER A 17 12.20 -27.06 0.50
CA SER A 17 13.57 -27.19 0.93
C SER A 17 14.34 -25.88 0.71
N SER A 18 15.02 -25.42 1.73
CA SER A 18 15.81 -24.18 1.85
C SER A 18 17.05 -24.11 0.96
N SER A 19 16.94 -24.31 -0.36
CA SER A 19 18.07 -24.20 -1.29
C SER A 19 17.79 -23.50 -2.62
N GLY A 20 16.61 -22.89 -2.78
CA GLY A 20 16.31 -21.97 -3.88
C GLY A 20 15.93 -20.60 -3.28
N GLY A 21 16.90 -19.73 -3.01
CA GLY A 21 16.66 -18.43 -2.43
C GLY A 21 15.80 -17.58 -3.37
N HIS A 22 14.67 -17.06 -2.88
CA HIS A 22 13.89 -16.03 -3.57
C HIS A 22 14.78 -14.80 -3.77
N CYS A 23 15.33 -14.64 -4.97
CA CYS A 23 16.19 -13.52 -5.34
C CYS A 23 15.49 -12.69 -6.41
N PHE A 24 15.02 -11.50 -6.04
CA PHE A 24 14.48 -10.52 -6.97
C PHE A 24 15.61 -9.72 -7.60
N ARG A 25 15.57 -9.53 -8.91
CA ARG A 25 16.53 -8.69 -9.63
C ARG A 25 15.79 -7.68 -10.50
N LEU A 26 16.42 -6.55 -10.73
CA LEU A 26 15.90 -5.52 -11.62
C LEU A 26 15.71 -6.09 -13.03
N LEU A 27 14.47 -6.01 -13.51
CA LEU A 27 14.09 -6.39 -14.86
C LEU A 27 13.92 -5.17 -15.76
N LYS A 28 13.27 -4.12 -15.22
CA LYS A 28 12.93 -2.91 -15.98
C LYS A 28 12.97 -1.68 -15.11
N THR A 29 13.39 -0.58 -15.73
CA THR A 29 13.24 0.78 -15.21
C THR A 29 12.26 1.51 -16.11
N LEU A 30 11.17 2.02 -15.55
CA LEU A 30 10.13 2.77 -16.25
C LEU A 30 10.37 4.25 -16.02
N GLU A 31 10.81 4.93 -17.06
CA GLU A 31 11.12 6.36 -17.03
C GLU A 31 10.01 7.19 -17.67
N GLY A 32 9.73 8.36 -17.12
CA GLY A 32 8.75 9.26 -17.73
C GLY A 32 8.08 10.25 -16.79
N HIS A 33 8.06 9.99 -15.48
CA HIS A 33 7.67 11.02 -14.51
C HIS A 33 8.72 12.13 -14.45
N LYS A 34 8.25 13.36 -14.25
CA LYS A 34 9.12 14.55 -14.21
C LYS A 34 9.56 14.92 -12.81
N ASP A 35 8.96 14.29 -11.80
CA ASP A 35 9.25 14.52 -10.40
C ASP A 35 8.96 13.24 -9.60
N TRP A 36 9.16 13.23 -8.29
CA TRP A 36 9.11 12.08 -7.40
C TRP A 36 7.90 11.19 -7.62
N CYS A 37 8.12 9.90 -7.76
CA CYS A 37 7.04 8.91 -7.72
C CYS A 37 6.61 8.70 -6.27
N THR A 38 5.31 8.81 -6.01
CA THR A 38 4.74 8.77 -4.65
C THR A 38 4.18 7.41 -4.29
N PHE A 39 3.53 6.74 -5.25
CA PHE A 39 2.92 5.44 -5.06
C PHE A 39 2.90 4.63 -6.36
N VAL A 40 2.73 3.31 -6.23
CA VAL A 40 2.63 2.35 -7.33
C VAL A 40 1.67 1.23 -6.95
N SER A 41 0.85 0.78 -7.89
CA SER A 41 0.03 -0.42 -7.72
C SER A 41 -0.15 -1.20 -9.02
N TYR A 42 -0.32 -2.52 -8.91
CA TYR A 42 -0.72 -3.38 -10.02
C TYR A 42 -2.24 -3.40 -10.16
N ASN A 43 -2.72 -3.68 -11.37
CA ASN A 43 -4.08 -4.17 -11.56
C ASN A 43 -4.18 -5.65 -11.15
N LYS A 44 -5.40 -6.17 -11.08
CA LYS A 44 -5.67 -7.55 -10.62
C LYS A 44 -5.02 -8.62 -11.50
N GLU A 45 -4.91 -8.36 -12.79
CA GLU A 45 -4.29 -9.27 -13.78
C GLU A 45 -2.76 -9.23 -13.74
N GLY A 46 -2.17 -8.21 -13.09
CA GLY A 46 -0.72 -8.04 -12.99
C GLY A 46 -0.04 -7.57 -14.28
N ASN A 47 -0.81 -7.21 -15.31
CA ASN A 47 -0.29 -6.79 -16.62
C ASN A 47 -0.16 -5.27 -16.75
N LEU A 48 -0.78 -4.49 -15.86
CA LEU A 48 -0.68 -3.03 -15.80
C LEU A 48 -0.19 -2.57 -14.42
N ILE A 49 0.53 -1.45 -14.45
CA ILE A 49 0.92 -0.69 -13.26
C ILE A 49 0.35 0.72 -13.41
N VAL A 50 -0.17 1.29 -12.32
CA VAL A 50 -0.42 2.72 -12.20
C VAL A 50 0.57 3.32 -11.21
N SER A 51 1.13 4.48 -11.55
CA SER A 51 2.01 5.26 -10.68
C SER A 51 1.48 6.69 -10.52
N SER A 52 1.68 7.25 -9.33
CA SER A 52 1.38 8.65 -9.02
C SER A 52 2.67 9.42 -8.75
N SER A 53 2.62 10.75 -8.96
CA SER A 53 3.82 11.58 -8.83
C SER A 53 3.53 13.00 -8.33
N THR A 54 4.58 13.62 -7.77
CA THR A 54 4.61 15.05 -7.45
C THR A 54 4.57 15.93 -8.71
N ASP A 55 4.79 15.37 -9.90
CA ASP A 55 4.62 16.06 -11.19
C ASP A 55 3.14 16.31 -11.56
N ARG A 56 2.20 16.00 -10.65
CA ARG A 56 0.74 16.19 -10.77
C ARG A 56 0.07 15.25 -11.76
N SER A 57 0.75 14.22 -12.20
CA SER A 57 0.22 13.24 -13.14
C SER A 57 0.18 11.82 -12.56
N LEU A 58 -0.65 10.99 -13.16
CA LEU A 58 -0.57 9.54 -13.05
C LEU A 58 -0.08 8.99 -14.39
N LYS A 59 0.57 7.84 -14.33
CA LYS A 59 0.95 7.11 -15.54
C LYS A 59 0.52 5.65 -15.43
N VAL A 60 0.06 5.11 -16.54
CA VAL A 60 -0.27 3.70 -16.69
C VAL A 60 0.79 3.06 -17.57
N TRP A 61 1.31 1.95 -17.12
CA TRP A 61 2.42 1.23 -17.74
C TRP A 61 2.01 -0.19 -18.06
N ASN A 62 2.43 -0.66 -19.24
CA ASN A 62 2.35 -2.07 -19.57
C ASN A 62 3.55 -2.81 -18.93
N VAL A 63 3.30 -3.84 -18.13
CA VAL A 63 4.35 -4.55 -17.38
C VAL A 63 5.29 -5.32 -18.34
N GLU A 64 4.73 -5.94 -19.39
CA GLU A 64 5.49 -6.75 -20.33
C GLU A 64 6.39 -5.90 -21.24
N SER A 65 5.88 -4.81 -21.83
CA SER A 65 6.68 -3.94 -22.69
C SER A 65 7.52 -2.93 -21.90
N GLY A 66 7.06 -2.51 -20.72
CA GLY A 66 7.65 -1.42 -19.94
C GLY A 66 7.25 -0.03 -20.46
N GLU A 67 6.35 0.05 -21.43
CA GLU A 67 5.94 1.32 -22.04
C GLU A 67 4.89 2.04 -21.21
N CYS A 68 5.00 3.38 -21.17
CA CYS A 68 3.94 4.24 -20.64
C CYS A 68 2.81 4.32 -21.68
N ILE A 69 1.71 3.62 -21.42
CA ILE A 69 0.57 3.57 -22.35
C ILE A 69 -0.38 4.75 -22.17
N LYS A 70 -0.43 5.38 -20.97
CA LYS A 70 -1.25 6.56 -20.69
C LYS A 70 -0.59 7.50 -19.70
N THR A 71 -0.90 8.78 -19.84
CA THR A 71 -0.59 9.81 -18.84
C THR A 71 -1.87 10.56 -18.51
N LEU A 72 -2.36 10.41 -17.26
CA LEU A 72 -3.58 11.04 -16.78
C LEU A 72 -3.23 12.37 -16.13
N LYS A 73 -3.82 13.45 -16.65
CA LYS A 73 -3.57 14.84 -16.22
C LYS A 73 -4.86 15.50 -15.82
N GLY A 74 -4.83 16.28 -14.74
CA GLY A 74 -6.00 17.02 -14.26
C GLY A 74 -5.77 17.53 -12.84
N HIS A 75 -5.04 16.77 -12.02
CA HIS A 75 -4.65 17.24 -10.70
C HIS A 75 -3.80 18.52 -10.77
N THR A 76 -4.07 19.46 -9.86
CA THR A 76 -3.37 20.75 -9.79
C THR A 76 -2.24 20.78 -8.77
N ASN A 77 -2.11 19.73 -7.97
CA ASN A 77 -1.02 19.54 -6.99
C ASN A 77 -0.54 18.08 -7.04
N LYS A 78 0.47 17.74 -6.23
CA LYS A 78 1.05 16.39 -6.16
C LYS A 78 -0.04 15.34 -5.97
N VAL A 79 0.08 14.23 -6.70
CA VAL A 79 -0.75 13.05 -6.51
C VAL A 79 -0.10 12.16 -5.46
N ASN A 80 -0.81 11.87 -4.38
CA ASN A 80 -0.26 11.15 -3.23
C ASN A 80 -0.37 9.62 -3.42
N SER A 81 -1.45 9.15 -4.02
CA SER A 81 -1.70 7.73 -4.28
C SER A 81 -2.48 7.51 -5.57
N ALA A 82 -2.32 6.31 -6.14
CA ALA A 82 -3.11 5.84 -7.28
C ALA A 82 -3.29 4.32 -7.19
N VAL A 83 -4.52 3.84 -7.34
CA VAL A 83 -4.86 2.42 -7.30
C VAL A 83 -5.91 2.08 -8.37
N PHE A 84 -5.90 0.84 -8.84
CA PHE A 84 -6.95 0.33 -9.71
C PHE A 84 -8.19 -0.09 -8.90
N SER A 85 -9.37 -0.04 -9.52
CA SER A 85 -10.55 -0.78 -9.05
C SER A 85 -10.33 -2.29 -9.21
N SER A 86 -11.06 -3.10 -8.44
CA SER A 86 -10.88 -4.56 -8.46
C SER A 86 -11.22 -5.20 -9.81
N ASP A 87 -12.07 -4.57 -10.61
CA ASP A 87 -12.41 -4.99 -11.97
C ASP A 87 -11.50 -4.38 -13.05
N GLY A 88 -10.51 -3.56 -12.64
CA GLY A 88 -9.53 -2.91 -13.52
C GLY A 88 -10.09 -1.80 -14.41
N ARG A 89 -11.40 -1.49 -14.35
CA ARG A 89 -12.04 -0.49 -15.22
C ARG A 89 -11.71 0.95 -14.85
N PHE A 90 -11.40 1.19 -13.57
CA PHE A 90 -11.15 2.52 -13.06
C PHE A 90 -9.82 2.61 -12.33
N ILE A 91 -9.27 3.83 -12.31
CA ILE A 91 -8.16 4.22 -11.47
C ILE A 91 -8.66 5.30 -10.52
N LEU A 92 -8.33 5.17 -9.25
CA LEU A 92 -8.62 6.13 -8.20
C LEU A 92 -7.33 6.84 -7.80
N SER A 93 -7.38 8.15 -7.63
CA SER A 93 -6.24 8.94 -7.17
C SER A 93 -6.64 9.92 -6.06
N ALA A 94 -5.74 10.10 -5.10
CA ALA A 94 -5.86 11.15 -4.08
C ALA A 94 -4.72 12.16 -4.24
N SER A 95 -5.04 13.44 -4.09
CA SER A 95 -4.09 14.53 -4.33
C SER A 95 -4.09 15.59 -3.23
N SER A 96 -2.96 16.28 -3.13
CA SER A 96 -2.82 17.47 -2.31
C SER A 96 -3.55 18.70 -2.87
N ASP A 97 -4.21 18.58 -4.01
CA ASP A 97 -5.15 19.58 -4.51
C ASP A 97 -6.53 19.49 -3.82
N LYS A 98 -6.67 18.60 -2.83
CA LYS A 98 -7.90 18.34 -2.07
C LYS A 98 -8.99 17.71 -2.92
N THR A 99 -8.61 16.94 -3.92
CA THR A 99 -9.56 16.15 -4.73
C THR A 99 -9.19 14.69 -4.76
N ILE A 100 -10.20 13.86 -4.87
CA ILE A 100 -10.11 12.46 -5.26
C ILE A 100 -10.68 12.38 -6.66
N ARG A 101 -9.95 11.76 -7.61
CA ARG A 101 -10.41 11.60 -8.98
C ARG A 101 -10.50 10.14 -9.36
N VAL A 102 -11.52 9.85 -10.16
CA VAL A 102 -11.72 8.54 -10.78
C VAL A 102 -11.52 8.69 -12.27
N TRP A 103 -10.73 7.81 -12.83
CA TRP A 103 -10.33 7.81 -14.24
C TRP A 103 -10.73 6.49 -14.88
N ASN A 104 -11.21 6.54 -16.10
CA ASN A 104 -11.45 5.36 -16.91
C ASN A 104 -10.11 4.77 -17.37
N THR A 105 -9.84 3.52 -17.07
CA THR A 105 -8.56 2.88 -17.40
C THR A 105 -8.36 2.73 -18.91
N GLU A 106 -9.43 2.46 -19.66
CA GLU A 106 -9.35 2.23 -21.11
C GLU A 106 -9.20 3.54 -21.90
N SER A 107 -10.01 4.56 -21.62
CA SER A 107 -9.93 5.85 -22.30
C SER A 107 -8.82 6.74 -21.76
N GLY A 108 -8.54 6.66 -20.45
CA GLY A 108 -7.66 7.58 -19.73
C GLY A 108 -8.31 8.90 -19.37
N GLU A 109 -9.63 9.03 -19.59
CA GLU A 109 -10.38 10.23 -19.27
C GLU A 109 -10.85 10.23 -17.82
N GLU A 110 -11.03 11.42 -17.25
CA GLU A 110 -11.62 11.59 -15.93
C GLU A 110 -13.12 11.29 -15.99
N GLU A 111 -13.57 10.35 -15.17
CA GLU A 111 -14.99 10.01 -15.01
C GLU A 111 -15.69 11.00 -14.07
N TYR A 112 -15.05 11.29 -12.93
CA TYR A 112 -15.53 12.27 -11.96
C TYR A 112 -14.48 12.66 -10.92
N THR A 113 -14.78 13.78 -10.28
CA THR A 113 -14.00 14.29 -9.13
C THR A 113 -14.88 14.36 -7.88
N ILE A 114 -14.33 13.96 -6.74
CA ILE A 114 -14.87 14.24 -5.40
C ILE A 114 -14.05 15.38 -4.80
N ASP A 115 -14.70 16.49 -4.50
CA ASP A 115 -14.09 17.62 -3.82
C ASP A 115 -14.02 17.35 -2.30
N THR A 116 -12.81 17.34 -1.76
CA THR A 116 -12.55 17.15 -0.33
C THR A 116 -12.07 18.45 0.34
N SER A 117 -12.29 19.61 -0.30
CA SER A 117 -11.77 20.91 0.17
C SER A 117 -12.25 21.29 1.57
N ILE A 118 -13.43 20.82 1.98
CA ILE A 118 -13.97 20.99 3.34
C ILE A 118 -13.19 20.16 4.37
N SER A 119 -12.50 19.13 3.91
CA SER A 119 -11.93 18.06 4.74
C SER A 119 -10.42 18.04 4.83
N ASP A 120 -9.72 18.83 4.01
CA ASP A 120 -8.25 18.84 3.92
C ASP A 120 -7.67 17.82 2.91
N VAL A 121 -6.33 17.76 2.85
CA VAL A 121 -5.55 16.91 1.93
C VAL A 121 -5.80 15.43 2.23
N CYS A 122 -6.17 14.67 1.20
CA CYS A 122 -6.22 13.21 1.30
C CYS A 122 -4.87 12.60 0.90
N THR A 123 -4.34 11.76 1.77
CA THR A 123 -3.05 11.08 1.58
C THR A 123 -3.19 9.81 0.77
N MET A 124 -4.28 9.10 0.97
CA MET A 124 -4.58 7.82 0.32
C MET A 124 -6.06 7.70 0.05
N ALA A 125 -6.42 7.19 -1.12
CA ALA A 125 -7.78 6.77 -1.42
C ALA A 125 -7.75 5.37 -2.04
N VAL A 126 -8.70 4.51 -1.66
CA VAL A 126 -8.81 3.13 -2.12
C VAL A 126 -10.28 2.76 -2.38
N PHE A 127 -10.51 1.89 -3.37
CA PHE A 127 -11.80 1.26 -3.56
C PHE A 127 -12.00 0.10 -2.58
N SER A 128 -13.25 -0.16 -2.17
CA SER A 128 -13.61 -1.45 -1.59
C SER A 128 -13.44 -2.58 -2.62
N PRO A 129 -13.28 -3.85 -2.19
CA PRO A 129 -13.09 -4.98 -3.11
C PRO A 129 -14.24 -5.15 -4.12
N ASP A 130 -15.46 -4.74 -3.79
CA ASP A 130 -16.61 -4.74 -4.71
C ASP A 130 -16.74 -3.44 -5.53
N SER A 131 -15.80 -2.50 -5.35
CA SER A 131 -15.72 -1.18 -6.00
C SER A 131 -16.93 -0.26 -5.75
N LYS A 132 -17.77 -0.53 -4.73
CA LYS A 132 -18.93 0.31 -4.40
C LYS A 132 -18.63 1.44 -3.44
N LEU A 133 -17.58 1.30 -2.65
CA LEU A 133 -17.14 2.31 -1.69
C LEU A 133 -15.76 2.85 -2.04
N ILE A 134 -15.52 4.09 -1.63
CA ILE A 134 -14.19 4.72 -1.62
C ILE A 134 -13.89 5.11 -0.18
N ALA A 135 -12.74 4.68 0.33
CA ALA A 135 -12.20 5.13 1.60
C ALA A 135 -11.03 6.09 1.35
N ALA A 136 -11.04 7.23 2.02
CA ALA A 136 -10.00 8.24 1.90
C ALA A 136 -9.47 8.66 3.28
N GLY A 137 -8.19 8.40 3.53
CA GLY A 137 -7.47 8.88 4.70
C GLY A 137 -7.01 10.32 4.50
N CYS A 138 -7.34 11.23 5.43
CA CYS A 138 -7.11 12.65 5.27
C CYS A 138 -6.28 13.25 6.43
N HIS A 139 -5.78 14.46 6.22
CA HIS A 139 -5.01 15.20 7.23
C HIS A 139 -5.86 15.71 8.40
N ASP A 140 -7.18 15.78 8.24
CA ASP A 140 -8.13 16.13 9.30
C ASP A 140 -8.36 14.99 10.34
N HIS A 141 -7.49 13.98 10.32
CA HIS A 141 -7.43 12.83 11.21
C HIS A 141 -8.59 11.83 11.02
N LYS A 142 -9.37 11.97 9.95
CA LYS A 142 -10.53 11.12 9.65
C LYS A 142 -10.32 10.28 8.39
N ILE A 143 -11.01 9.14 8.34
CA ILE A 143 -11.20 8.40 7.10
C ILE A 143 -12.63 8.66 6.63
N LYS A 144 -12.77 9.11 5.40
CA LYS A 144 -14.06 9.41 4.79
C LYS A 144 -14.48 8.27 3.88
N ILE A 145 -15.72 7.86 4.02
CA ILE A 145 -16.31 6.78 3.22
C ILE A 145 -17.31 7.38 2.26
N TYR A 146 -17.08 7.21 0.98
CA TYR A 146 -17.96 7.67 -0.08
C TYR A 146 -18.59 6.48 -0.82
N ASN A 147 -19.81 6.69 -1.31
CA ASN A 147 -20.39 5.81 -2.32
C ASN A 147 -19.75 6.13 -3.69
N ALA A 148 -19.18 5.11 -4.33
CA ALA A 148 -18.44 5.30 -5.58
C ALA A 148 -19.35 5.70 -6.76
N GLU A 149 -20.62 5.28 -6.77
CA GLU A 149 -21.58 5.60 -7.81
C GLU A 149 -22.21 6.99 -7.63
N THR A 150 -22.76 7.24 -6.44
CA THR A 150 -23.46 8.51 -6.14
C THR A 150 -22.50 9.62 -5.74
N LYS A 151 -21.24 9.32 -5.40
CA LYS A 151 -20.19 10.24 -4.92
C LYS A 151 -20.51 10.87 -3.56
N ALA A 152 -21.59 10.44 -2.93
CA ALA A 152 -22.03 10.96 -1.64
C ALA A 152 -21.13 10.46 -0.50
N LEU A 153 -20.82 11.35 0.44
CA LEU A 153 -20.22 10.99 1.72
C LEU A 153 -21.23 10.14 2.52
N ILE A 154 -20.86 8.92 2.89
CA ILE A 154 -21.69 8.00 3.68
C ILE A 154 -21.42 8.18 5.14
N GLY A 155 -20.17 8.40 5.54
CA GLY A 155 -19.76 8.54 6.92
C GLY A 155 -18.28 8.82 7.09
N GLU A 156 -17.89 9.04 8.33
CA GLU A 156 -16.52 9.33 8.73
C GLU A 156 -16.11 8.38 9.86
N LEU A 157 -14.87 7.84 9.79
CA LEU A 157 -14.27 7.06 10.86
C LEU A 157 -13.39 7.99 11.69
N GLU A 158 -13.80 8.25 12.90
CA GLU A 158 -13.16 9.20 13.80
C GLU A 158 -12.46 8.51 14.97
N GLY A 159 -11.30 9.02 15.38
CA GLY A 159 -10.59 8.53 16.55
C GLY A 159 -9.08 8.65 16.47
N HIS A 160 -8.45 8.73 15.30
CA HIS A 160 -7.04 9.09 15.21
C HIS A 160 -6.82 10.52 15.71
N GLU A 161 -5.69 10.75 16.38
CA GLU A 161 -5.34 12.03 16.98
C GLU A 161 -4.45 12.88 16.07
N GLU A 162 -3.98 12.29 14.97
CA GLU A 162 -3.10 12.92 13.97
C GLU A 162 -3.45 12.44 12.56
N MET A 163 -2.83 13.06 11.54
CA MET A 163 -3.09 12.76 10.14
C MET A 163 -3.03 11.27 9.82
N ILE A 164 -3.90 10.84 8.93
CA ILE A 164 -3.93 9.47 8.43
C ILE A 164 -2.98 9.38 7.22
N ASN A 165 -2.02 8.47 7.29
CA ASN A 165 -1.03 8.27 6.25
C ASN A 165 -1.45 7.23 5.22
N SER A 166 -2.19 6.21 5.64
CA SER A 166 -2.76 5.20 4.74
C SER A 166 -4.03 4.58 5.31
N CYS A 167 -4.88 4.07 4.42
CA CYS A 167 -6.03 3.24 4.77
C CYS A 167 -6.26 2.20 3.66
N PHE A 168 -6.61 0.97 4.06
CA PHE A 168 -6.88 -0.13 3.13
C PHE A 168 -8.03 -0.98 3.64
N PHE A 169 -8.87 -1.45 2.72
CA PHE A 169 -9.90 -2.44 3.02
C PHE A 169 -9.25 -3.82 3.24
N ASN A 170 -9.94 -4.65 4.02
CA ASN A 170 -9.70 -6.08 4.07
C ASN A 170 -10.29 -6.80 2.85
N THR A 171 -10.10 -8.10 2.77
CA THR A 171 -10.42 -8.90 1.58
C THR A 171 -11.92 -8.88 1.22
N ASP A 172 -12.82 -8.84 2.19
CA ASP A 172 -14.28 -8.82 1.98
C ASP A 172 -14.91 -7.41 2.01
N GLY A 173 -14.12 -6.38 2.32
CA GLY A 173 -14.57 -4.99 2.38
C GLY A 173 -15.34 -4.62 3.66
N SER A 174 -15.43 -5.52 4.63
CA SER A 174 -16.11 -5.27 5.91
C SER A 174 -15.31 -4.42 6.89
N LEU A 175 -13.99 -4.43 6.73
CA LEU A 175 -13.05 -3.72 7.61
C LEU A 175 -12.14 -2.77 6.84
N ILE A 176 -11.66 -1.74 7.54
CA ILE A 176 -10.54 -0.91 7.11
C ILE A 176 -9.44 -0.97 8.17
N VAL A 177 -8.19 -1.06 7.73
CA VAL A 177 -7.01 -0.78 8.54
C VAL A 177 -6.45 0.59 8.18
N SER A 178 -6.04 1.36 9.17
CA SER A 178 -5.43 2.68 8.97
C SER A 178 -4.13 2.84 9.74
N ALA A 179 -3.22 3.62 9.18
CA ALA A 179 -1.96 4.03 9.80
C ALA A 179 -1.95 5.55 9.99
N SER A 180 -1.47 6.02 11.14
CA SER A 180 -1.48 7.44 11.47
C SER A 180 -0.15 7.93 12.06
N ALA A 181 0.05 9.23 11.95
CA ALA A 181 1.11 9.96 12.63
C ALA A 181 0.94 9.95 14.16
N ASP A 182 -0.22 9.57 14.70
CA ASP A 182 -0.45 9.34 16.14
C ASP A 182 0.26 8.08 16.67
N LYS A 183 1.05 7.39 15.82
CA LYS A 183 1.85 6.17 16.11
C LYS A 183 1.01 4.92 16.31
N THR A 184 -0.28 4.97 15.98
CA THR A 184 -1.19 3.83 16.08
C THR A 184 -1.59 3.28 14.72
N VAL A 185 -1.96 2.02 14.71
CA VAL A 185 -2.72 1.38 13.65
C VAL A 185 -4.11 1.10 14.22
N ARG A 186 -5.15 1.38 13.46
CA ARG A 186 -6.54 1.11 13.87
C ARG A 186 -7.25 0.26 12.86
N VAL A 187 -8.18 -0.55 13.37
CA VAL A 187 -9.10 -1.35 12.55
C VAL A 187 -10.53 -0.86 12.80
N TRP A 188 -11.26 -0.69 11.73
CA TRP A 188 -12.59 -0.08 11.72
C TRP A 188 -13.59 -1.04 11.07
N ASN A 189 -14.78 -1.14 11.64
CA ASN A 189 -15.90 -1.86 11.04
C ASN A 189 -16.71 -0.89 10.17
N ILE A 190 -16.89 -1.21 8.90
CA ILE A 190 -17.57 -0.33 7.93
C ILE A 190 -19.09 -0.27 8.17
N ALA A 191 -19.71 -1.34 8.62
CA ALA A 191 -21.14 -1.36 8.85
C ALA A 191 -21.57 -0.52 10.08
N THR A 192 -20.73 -0.50 11.14
CA THR A 192 -21.00 0.26 12.36
C THR A 192 -20.29 1.62 12.41
N MET A 193 -19.33 1.86 11.51
CA MET A 193 -18.43 3.03 11.51
C MET A 193 -17.60 3.17 12.80
N GLU A 194 -17.37 2.08 13.53
CA GLU A 194 -16.68 2.09 14.82
C GLU A 194 -15.25 1.56 14.71
N CYS A 195 -14.35 2.11 15.54
CA CYS A 195 -13.02 1.55 15.75
C CYS A 195 -13.12 0.31 16.63
N ILE A 196 -12.78 -0.85 16.08
CA ILE A 196 -12.88 -2.13 16.79
C ILE A 196 -11.54 -2.60 17.39
N CYS A 197 -10.41 -2.04 16.92
CA CYS A 197 -9.10 -2.39 17.44
C CYS A 197 -8.12 -1.22 17.30
N VAL A 198 -7.26 -1.04 18.33
CA VAL A 198 -6.17 -0.04 18.32
C VAL A 198 -4.86 -0.76 18.65
N LEU A 199 -3.97 -0.86 17.68
CA LEU A 199 -2.66 -1.49 17.81
C LEU A 199 -1.64 -0.43 18.21
N ARG A 200 -1.09 -0.55 19.41
CA ARG A 200 -0.10 0.37 19.98
C ARG A 200 1.25 -0.32 20.15
N GLY A 201 2.34 0.40 19.84
CA GLY A 201 3.68 -0.14 20.06
C GLY A 201 4.74 0.38 19.09
N HIS A 202 4.36 1.08 18.00
CA HIS A 202 5.33 1.88 17.26
C HIS A 202 5.73 3.11 18.08
N SER A 203 7.02 3.48 18.05
CA SER A 203 7.54 4.67 18.73
C SER A 203 7.57 5.90 17.83
N GLY A 204 7.33 5.73 16.53
CA GLY A 204 7.28 6.78 15.51
C GLY A 204 5.97 6.74 14.71
N TYR A 205 5.79 7.71 13.81
CA TYR A 205 4.65 7.77 12.90
C TYR A 205 4.51 6.48 12.10
N VAL A 206 3.30 5.96 11.97
CA VAL A 206 3.03 4.81 11.11
C VAL A 206 2.64 5.32 9.72
N TRP A 207 3.40 4.91 8.70
CA TRP A 207 3.19 5.35 7.33
C TRP A 207 2.23 4.47 6.55
N SER A 208 2.32 3.18 6.77
CA SER A 208 1.40 2.23 6.12
C SER A 208 0.99 1.11 7.07
N ALA A 209 -0.21 0.61 6.86
CA ALA A 209 -0.72 -0.61 7.46
C ALA A 209 -1.61 -1.32 6.45
N VAL A 210 -1.40 -2.61 6.24
CA VAL A 210 -2.15 -3.44 5.29
C VAL A 210 -2.57 -4.75 5.94
N PHE A 211 -3.72 -5.28 5.55
CA PHE A 211 -4.11 -6.65 5.90
C PHE A 211 -3.25 -7.66 5.14
N ALA A 212 -3.05 -8.82 5.72
CA ALA A 212 -2.27 -9.91 5.17
C ALA A 212 -2.80 -11.27 5.62
N CYS A 213 -2.45 -12.34 4.88
CA CYS A 213 -2.81 -13.71 5.23
C CYS A 213 -4.32 -13.91 5.43
N ASN A 214 -5.13 -13.60 4.41
CA ASN A 214 -6.60 -13.68 4.50
C ASN A 214 -7.14 -12.94 5.74
N ASP A 215 -6.65 -11.72 5.95
CA ASP A 215 -7.06 -10.82 7.04
C ASP A 215 -6.72 -11.29 8.47
N GLN A 216 -5.84 -12.30 8.63
CA GLN A 216 -5.41 -12.76 9.95
C GLN A 216 -4.40 -11.83 10.60
N TYR A 217 -3.59 -11.16 9.79
CA TYR A 217 -2.52 -10.29 10.26
C TYR A 217 -2.60 -8.91 9.64
N ILE A 218 -1.94 -7.97 10.32
CA ILE A 218 -1.68 -6.63 9.79
C ILE A 218 -0.17 -6.42 9.75
N VAL A 219 0.33 -5.86 8.63
CA VAL A 219 1.72 -5.47 8.46
C VAL A 219 1.79 -3.95 8.46
N SER A 220 2.59 -3.36 9.35
CA SER A 220 2.74 -1.90 9.45
C SER A 220 4.18 -1.45 9.35
N ALA A 221 4.40 -0.26 8.77
CA ALA A 221 5.70 0.37 8.56
C ALA A 221 5.78 1.74 9.24
N SER A 222 6.92 2.07 9.86
CA SER A 222 7.02 3.26 10.71
C SER A 222 8.34 4.03 10.58
N THR A 223 8.29 5.30 10.98
CA THR A 223 9.47 6.15 11.15
C THR A 223 10.41 5.64 12.25
N ASP A 224 9.96 4.73 13.11
CA ASP A 224 10.82 4.06 14.09
C ASP A 224 11.78 3.03 13.45
N ARG A 225 11.81 2.96 12.12
CA ARG A 225 12.67 2.10 11.28
C ARG A 225 12.34 0.61 11.40
N SER A 226 11.17 0.28 11.90
CA SER A 226 10.69 -1.10 12.01
C SER A 226 9.44 -1.37 11.18
N ILE A 227 9.28 -2.63 10.82
CA ILE A 227 8.01 -3.19 10.36
C ILE A 227 7.48 -4.05 11.51
N LYS A 228 6.18 -4.00 11.75
CA LYS A 228 5.53 -4.88 12.75
C LYS A 228 4.46 -5.72 12.08
N ILE A 229 4.37 -6.96 12.54
CA ILE A 229 3.30 -7.89 12.19
C ILE A 229 2.43 -8.04 13.44
N TRP A 230 1.14 -7.82 13.26
CA TRP A 230 0.15 -7.86 14.33
C TRP A 230 -0.87 -8.95 14.06
N ASP A 231 -1.24 -9.69 15.06
CA ASP A 231 -2.47 -10.45 15.07
C ASP A 231 -3.58 -9.49 15.54
N TYR A 232 -4.48 -9.07 14.62
CA TYR A 232 -5.45 -8.05 14.98
C TYR A 232 -6.57 -8.58 15.88
N ASN A 233 -6.83 -9.90 15.89
CA ASN A 233 -7.83 -10.51 16.77
C ASN A 233 -7.41 -10.46 18.24
N SER A 234 -6.11 -10.67 18.50
CA SER A 234 -5.55 -10.55 19.86
C SER A 234 -5.05 -9.14 20.18
N GLY A 235 -4.79 -8.32 19.16
CA GLY A 235 -4.14 -7.01 19.30
C GLY A 235 -2.64 -7.10 19.59
N GLU A 236 -2.05 -8.30 19.57
CA GLU A 236 -0.64 -8.52 19.90
C GLU A 236 0.29 -8.26 18.71
N CYS A 237 1.43 -7.63 18.98
CA CYS A 237 2.54 -7.57 18.03
C CYS A 237 3.29 -8.92 18.06
N VAL A 238 3.07 -9.73 17.04
CA VAL A 238 3.65 -11.08 16.97
C VAL A 238 5.08 -11.08 16.42
N LYS A 239 5.48 -10.04 15.67
CA LYS A 239 6.84 -9.93 15.14
C LYS A 239 7.25 -8.49 14.87
N VAL A 240 8.56 -8.22 15.07
CA VAL A 240 9.18 -6.93 14.74
C VAL A 240 10.35 -7.18 13.82
N LEU A 241 10.30 -6.64 12.61
CA LEU A 241 11.37 -6.73 11.61
C LEU A 241 12.21 -5.45 11.68
N LYS A 242 13.51 -5.60 11.95
CA LYS A 242 14.47 -4.50 12.07
C LYS A 242 15.64 -4.71 11.13
N GLY A 243 16.12 -3.62 10.51
CA GLY A 243 17.27 -3.67 9.60
C GLY A 243 17.36 -2.50 8.64
N HIS A 244 16.27 -1.74 8.45
CA HIS A 244 16.33 -0.47 7.76
C HIS A 244 17.09 0.58 8.59
N LYS A 245 17.88 1.42 7.91
CA LYS A 245 18.64 2.53 8.51
C LYS A 245 17.86 3.83 8.54
N GLY A 246 16.85 3.97 7.67
CA GLY A 246 15.95 5.12 7.55
C GLY A 246 14.51 4.77 7.92
N TRP A 247 13.61 5.75 7.83
CA TRP A 247 12.17 5.56 8.03
C TRP A 247 11.61 4.55 7.04
N VAL A 248 10.81 3.61 7.51
CA VAL A 248 10.09 2.68 6.64
C VAL A 248 8.79 3.33 6.18
N ARG A 249 8.68 3.51 4.87
CA ARG A 249 7.54 4.23 4.25
C ARG A 249 6.37 3.32 3.96
N PHE A 250 6.66 2.14 3.44
CA PHE A 250 5.64 1.19 3.05
C PHE A 250 6.10 -0.23 3.31
N ALA A 251 5.16 -1.10 3.64
CA ALA A 251 5.38 -2.53 3.69
C ALA A 251 4.11 -3.26 3.23
N SER A 252 4.28 -4.29 2.43
CA SER A 252 3.21 -5.18 2.00
C SER A 252 3.67 -6.63 2.01
N ALA A 253 2.73 -7.55 2.08
CA ALA A 253 2.98 -8.98 2.06
C ALA A 253 2.68 -9.59 0.69
N SER A 254 3.36 -10.69 0.35
CA SER A 254 2.94 -11.58 -0.74
C SER A 254 1.59 -12.24 -0.40
N GLU A 255 0.83 -12.65 -1.42
CA GLU A 255 -0.49 -13.25 -1.24
C GLU A 255 -0.46 -14.49 -0.34
N ASP A 256 0.57 -15.31 -0.47
CA ASP A 256 0.80 -16.51 0.36
C ASP A 256 1.37 -16.22 1.75
N PHE A 257 1.62 -14.94 2.04
CA PHE A 257 2.23 -14.45 3.28
C PHE A 257 3.62 -15.05 3.59
N SER A 258 4.31 -15.58 2.60
CA SER A 258 5.67 -16.09 2.79
C SER A 258 6.71 -14.97 2.86
N LEU A 259 6.46 -13.86 2.19
CA LEU A 259 7.37 -12.73 2.06
C LEU A 259 6.70 -11.41 2.45
N ILE A 260 7.52 -10.49 2.96
CA ILE A 260 7.18 -9.07 3.09
C ILE A 260 8.18 -8.26 2.29
N VAL A 261 7.71 -7.28 1.52
CA VAL A 261 8.53 -6.24 0.91
C VAL A 261 8.37 -4.95 1.71
N SER A 262 9.46 -4.23 1.94
CA SER A 262 9.44 -2.93 2.61
C SER A 262 10.35 -1.92 1.93
N THR A 263 9.98 -0.65 2.01
CA THR A 263 10.68 0.48 1.40
C THR A 263 11.06 1.51 2.45
N SER A 264 12.17 2.20 2.21
CA SER A 264 12.71 3.12 3.20
C SER A 264 13.36 4.37 2.59
N LEU A 265 13.48 5.37 3.46
CA LEU A 265 14.27 6.58 3.21
C LEU A 265 15.79 6.30 3.26
N ASP A 266 16.22 5.05 3.48
CA ASP A 266 17.61 4.63 3.31
C ASP A 266 17.92 4.21 1.85
N ASN A 267 17.03 4.50 0.91
CA ASN A 267 17.08 4.19 -0.51
C ASN A 267 17.03 2.70 -0.84
N THR A 268 16.71 1.85 0.14
CA THR A 268 16.67 0.40 -0.07
C THR A 268 15.26 -0.16 -0.05
N ILE A 269 15.09 -1.27 -0.75
CA ILE A 269 13.98 -2.18 -0.60
C ILE A 269 14.51 -3.43 0.11
N LYS A 270 13.78 -3.92 1.11
CA LYS A 270 14.13 -5.16 1.80
C LYS A 270 13.04 -6.20 1.63
N ILE A 271 13.46 -7.44 1.40
CA ILE A 271 12.61 -8.61 1.37
C ILE A 271 12.86 -9.42 2.64
N TRP A 272 11.76 -9.76 3.30
CA TRP A 272 11.80 -10.48 4.57
C TRP A 272 11.07 -11.80 4.45
N ASN A 273 11.64 -12.84 5.04
CA ASN A 273 10.91 -14.09 5.25
C ASN A 273 9.96 -13.91 6.43
N THR A 274 8.66 -14.10 6.22
CA THR A 274 7.65 -13.86 7.24
C THR A 274 7.76 -14.82 8.41
N GLU A 275 8.13 -16.09 8.17
CA GLU A 275 8.25 -17.13 9.20
C GLU A 275 9.46 -16.89 10.12
N SER A 276 10.65 -16.67 9.54
CA SER A 276 11.87 -16.43 10.33
C SER A 276 11.97 -15.00 10.85
N GLY A 277 11.40 -14.02 10.12
CA GLY A 277 11.56 -12.58 10.38
C GLY A 277 12.90 -12.03 9.90
N GLU A 278 13.68 -12.83 9.18
CA GLU A 278 14.99 -12.43 8.66
C GLU A 278 14.86 -11.63 7.35
N CYS A 279 15.73 -10.63 7.18
CA CYS A 279 15.91 -9.98 5.90
C CYS A 279 16.70 -10.92 4.98
N ILE A 280 16.03 -11.43 3.95
CA ILE A 280 16.64 -12.38 3.02
C ILE A 280 17.28 -11.68 1.81
N GLN A 281 16.87 -10.44 1.51
CA GLN A 281 17.46 -9.65 0.44
C GLN A 281 17.35 -8.15 0.74
N THR A 282 18.40 -7.41 0.36
CA THR A 282 18.40 -5.95 0.28
C THR A 282 18.67 -5.55 -1.16
N ILE A 283 17.79 -4.72 -1.73
CA ILE A 283 17.90 -4.17 -3.08
C ILE A 283 18.31 -2.69 -2.95
N GLU A 284 19.40 -2.31 -3.62
CA GLU A 284 20.04 -0.99 -3.53
C GLU A 284 20.06 -0.25 -4.88
N ASP A 285 19.18 -0.64 -5.81
CA ASP A 285 19.17 -0.07 -7.18
C ASP A 285 18.59 1.36 -7.25
N ASN A 286 17.86 1.78 -6.20
CA ASN A 286 17.23 3.10 -6.16
C ASN A 286 18.24 4.18 -5.74
N LYS A 287 18.22 5.31 -6.46
CA LYS A 287 19.15 6.43 -6.25
C LYS A 287 18.69 7.40 -5.16
N ASP A 288 17.42 7.29 -4.72
CA ASP A 288 16.79 8.17 -3.72
C ASP A 288 15.73 7.38 -2.94
N TRP A 289 15.03 8.02 -2.00
CA TRP A 289 14.03 7.44 -1.13
C TRP A 289 13.00 6.62 -1.90
N VAL A 290 12.76 5.39 -1.43
CA VAL A 290 11.72 4.53 -1.99
C VAL A 290 10.43 4.73 -1.20
N ASN A 291 9.41 5.25 -1.88
CA ASN A 291 8.14 5.62 -1.24
C ASN A 291 7.18 4.43 -1.09
N ALA A 292 7.12 3.54 -2.08
CA ALA A 292 6.26 2.36 -2.04
C ALA A 292 6.87 1.22 -2.84
N ALA A 293 6.58 -0.02 -2.44
CA ALA A 293 6.79 -1.21 -3.26
C ALA A 293 5.70 -2.24 -2.96
N VAL A 294 5.22 -2.88 -4.01
CA VAL A 294 4.14 -3.86 -3.94
C VAL A 294 4.48 -5.10 -4.75
N PHE A 295 4.04 -6.27 -4.28
CA PHE A 295 4.09 -7.48 -5.07
C PHE A 295 3.06 -7.44 -6.20
N SER A 296 3.39 -8.08 -7.34
CA SER A 296 2.38 -8.44 -8.34
C SER A 296 1.40 -9.47 -7.76
N PRO A 297 0.17 -9.59 -8.30
CA PRO A 297 -0.81 -10.55 -7.81
C PRO A 297 -0.32 -12.01 -7.82
N ASP A 298 0.56 -12.37 -8.75
CA ASP A 298 1.17 -13.71 -8.82
C ASP A 298 2.39 -13.90 -7.91
N GLY A 299 2.80 -12.85 -7.17
CA GLY A 299 3.94 -12.85 -6.26
C GLY A 299 5.31 -12.92 -6.94
N LYS A 300 5.39 -12.93 -8.29
CA LYS A 300 6.65 -13.12 -9.02
C LYS A 300 7.41 -11.84 -9.31
N HIS A 301 6.73 -10.69 -9.21
CA HIS A 301 7.33 -9.39 -9.45
C HIS A 301 7.10 -8.45 -8.27
N ILE A 302 7.95 -7.43 -8.19
CA ILE A 302 7.80 -6.31 -7.29
C ILE A 302 7.88 -5.04 -8.14
N ALA A 303 6.94 -4.11 -7.96
CA ALA A 303 7.05 -2.77 -8.51
C ALA A 303 7.37 -1.79 -7.38
N SER A 304 8.30 -0.86 -7.61
CA SER A 304 8.63 0.18 -6.64
C SER A 304 8.55 1.57 -7.25
N ALA A 305 8.18 2.55 -6.42
CA ALA A 305 8.13 3.97 -6.75
C ALA A 305 9.15 4.74 -5.89
N SER A 306 10.04 5.47 -6.53
CA SER A 306 11.13 6.18 -5.87
C SER A 306 11.13 7.68 -6.17
N ARG A 307 11.80 8.45 -5.32
CA ARG A 307 12.06 9.88 -5.53
C ARG A 307 13.05 10.17 -6.65
N ASP A 308 13.76 9.17 -7.14
CA ASP A 308 14.58 9.29 -8.34
C ASP A 308 13.76 9.45 -9.63
N ARG A 309 12.40 9.48 -9.55
CA ARG A 309 11.41 9.64 -10.62
C ARG A 309 11.19 8.37 -11.46
N GLU A 310 11.77 7.27 -11.05
CA GLU A 310 11.71 6.00 -11.74
C GLU A 310 10.74 5.03 -11.03
N ILE A 311 10.13 4.15 -11.80
CA ILE A 311 9.44 2.97 -11.32
C ILE A 311 10.30 1.78 -11.72
N HIS A 312 10.65 0.95 -10.75
CA HIS A 312 11.41 -0.26 -11.02
C HIS A 312 10.53 -1.50 -10.94
N ILE A 313 10.74 -2.44 -11.85
CA ILE A 313 10.12 -3.77 -11.82
C ILE A 313 11.22 -4.78 -11.55
N TYR A 314 11.07 -5.52 -10.46
CA TYR A 314 11.94 -6.63 -10.09
C TYR A 314 11.21 -7.95 -10.33
N GLY A 315 11.92 -8.97 -10.80
CA GLY A 315 11.35 -10.31 -10.99
C GLY A 315 12.14 -11.37 -10.23
N LEU A 316 11.42 -12.40 -9.83
CA LEU A 316 12.00 -13.57 -9.17
C LEU A 316 12.91 -14.31 -10.16
N LYS A 317 14.08 -14.74 -9.68
CA LYS A 317 15.06 -15.49 -10.48
C LYS A 317 14.73 -16.99 -10.48
#